data_69f0a85b9e8b02ba8fc5b49afea6cae1
#
_entry.id   69f0a85b9e8b02ba8fc5b49afea6cae1
#
_cell.length_a   1.000
_cell.length_b   1.000
_cell.length_c   1.000
_cell.angle_alpha   90.00
_cell.angle_beta   90.00
_cell.angle_gamma   90.00
#
_symmetry.space_group_name_H-M   'P 1'
#
loop_
_entity.id
_entity.type
_entity.pdbx_description
1 polymer ?
#
loop_
_entity_poly.entity_id
_entity_poly.type
_entity_poly.pdbx_seq_one_letter_code
_entity_poly.pdbx_strand_id
1 'polypeptide(L)'
;MAVVYAHVSDDILAVSLERVCLQNHVSIPEDLSIISFNNSLFARSTSPQLTSIDINSKQLGIEAASQMINHIENPNLVATKIIVPHQLIERDSCCKING
;
A
#
# COMPACT_ATOMS: atom_id res chain seq x y z
N MET A 1 -14.42 -16.24 16.86
CA MET A 1 -12.98 -15.98 16.78
C MET A 1 -12.77 -14.54 16.32
N ALA A 2 -11.96 -13.76 17.04
CA ALA A 2 -11.69 -12.40 16.65
C ALA A 2 -10.74 -12.37 15.45
N VAL A 3 -11.03 -11.53 14.47
CA VAL A 3 -10.15 -11.30 13.33
C VAL A 3 -9.33 -10.03 13.62
N VAL A 4 -8.02 -10.13 13.51
CA VAL A 4 -7.13 -9.01 13.72
C VAL A 4 -6.58 -8.53 12.39
N TYR A 5 -6.59 -7.22 12.19
CA TYR A 5 -6.07 -6.57 11.00
C TYR A 5 -4.88 -5.68 11.36
N ALA A 6 -3.86 -5.72 10.53
CA ALA A 6 -2.74 -4.78 10.62
C ALA A 6 -2.70 -3.94 9.34
N HIS A 7 -2.73 -2.63 9.50
CA HIS A 7 -2.51 -1.67 8.42
C HIS A 7 -1.08 -1.19 8.49
N VAL A 8 -0.31 -1.44 7.45
CA VAL A 8 1.13 -1.19 7.46
C VAL A 8 1.45 -0.11 6.42
N SER A 9 2.35 0.79 6.77
CA SER A 9 2.63 2.01 5.99
C SER A 9 3.23 1.75 4.61
N ASP A 10 3.91 0.61 4.41
CA ASP A 10 4.45 0.24 3.10
C ASP A 10 4.67 -1.27 2.99
N ASP A 11 4.91 -1.73 1.75
CA ASP A 11 5.08 -3.16 1.47
C ASP A 11 6.34 -3.74 2.11
N ILE A 12 7.41 -2.97 2.24
CA ILE A 12 8.67 -3.43 2.84
C ILE A 12 8.45 -3.76 4.31
N LEU A 13 7.78 -2.88 5.04
CA LEU A 13 7.43 -3.10 6.43
C LEU A 13 6.49 -4.30 6.59
N ALA A 14 5.54 -4.45 5.66
CA ALA A 14 4.62 -5.58 5.64
C ALA A 14 5.35 -6.91 5.44
N VAL A 15 6.36 -6.97 4.58
CA VAL A 15 7.19 -8.16 4.39
C VAL A 15 7.90 -8.53 5.69
N SER A 16 8.43 -7.54 6.41
CA SER A 16 9.07 -7.75 7.72
C SER A 16 8.07 -8.30 8.74
N LEU A 17 6.84 -7.77 8.74
CA LEU A 17 5.77 -8.25 9.61
C LEU A 17 5.41 -9.70 9.29
N GLU A 18 5.26 -10.05 8.02
CA GLU A 18 5.00 -11.44 7.60
C GLU A 18 6.07 -12.40 8.10
N ARG A 19 7.32 -11.98 8.01
CA ARG A 19 8.46 -12.79 8.48
C ARG A 19 8.41 -13.03 9.99
N VAL A 20 8.11 -12.01 10.76
CA VAL A 20 7.95 -12.14 12.22
C VAL A 20 6.76 -13.04 12.56
N CYS A 21 5.65 -12.93 11.83
CA CYS A 21 4.51 -13.81 12.00
C CYS A 21 4.87 -15.26 11.73
N LEU A 22 5.59 -15.53 10.66
CA LEU A 22 6.05 -16.87 10.32
C LEU A 22 6.92 -17.46 11.42
N GLN A 23 7.83 -16.67 11.98
CA GLN A 23 8.72 -17.09 13.05
C GLN A 23 7.99 -17.40 14.36
N ASN A 24 6.84 -16.79 14.57
CA ASN A 24 6.03 -16.93 15.79
C ASN A 24 4.77 -17.77 15.60
N HIS A 25 4.67 -18.50 14.50
CA HIS A 25 3.54 -19.37 14.18
C HIS A 25 2.20 -18.63 14.11
N VAL A 26 2.22 -17.37 13.66
CA VAL A 26 1.01 -16.58 13.40
C VAL A 26 0.65 -16.73 11.92
N SER A 27 -0.52 -17.27 11.63
CA SER A 27 -0.98 -17.52 10.26
C SER A 27 -1.55 -16.25 9.61
N ILE A 28 -1.18 -16.01 8.38
CA ILE A 28 -1.72 -14.93 7.56
C ILE A 28 -2.46 -15.55 6.37
N PRO A 29 -3.75 -15.26 6.15
CA PRO A 29 -4.57 -14.23 6.83
C PRO A 29 -5.39 -14.71 8.03
N GLU A 30 -5.30 -15.98 8.43
CA GLU A 30 -6.23 -16.60 9.37
C GLU A 30 -6.17 -15.95 10.75
N ASP A 31 -4.97 -15.76 11.30
CA ASP A 31 -4.78 -15.13 12.61
C ASP A 31 -4.62 -13.62 12.50
N LEU A 32 -3.98 -13.15 11.43
CA LEU A 32 -3.70 -11.75 11.18
C LEU A 32 -3.85 -11.45 9.69
N SER A 33 -4.71 -10.51 9.35
CA SER A 33 -4.83 -9.97 8.00
C SER A 33 -3.96 -8.72 7.87
N ILE A 34 -3.24 -8.59 6.76
CA ILE A 34 -2.32 -7.46 6.53
C ILE A 34 -2.75 -6.69 5.28
N ILE A 35 -2.85 -5.38 5.43
CA ILE A 35 -3.05 -4.44 4.32
C ILE A 35 -1.87 -3.47 4.32
N SER A 36 -1.22 -3.32 3.18
CA SER A 36 -0.09 -2.42 3.02
C SER A 36 -0.36 -1.34 1.98
N PHE A 37 0.61 -0.49 1.76
CA PHE A 37 0.57 0.58 0.76
C PHE A 37 1.68 0.41 -0.25
N ASN A 38 1.46 0.93 -1.43
CA ASN A 38 2.33 1.15 -2.58
C ASN A 38 2.20 0.13 -3.70
N ASN A 39 1.69 -1.08 -3.46
CA ASN A 39 1.57 -2.11 -4.49
C ASN A 39 2.88 -2.29 -5.28
N SER A 40 3.98 -2.36 -4.56
CA SER A 40 5.31 -2.55 -5.14
C SER A 40 5.53 -4.01 -5.54
N LEU A 41 6.68 -4.29 -6.14
CA LEU A 41 7.10 -5.65 -6.44
C LEU A 41 7.08 -6.55 -5.20
N PHE A 42 7.39 -6.00 -4.02
CA PHE A 42 7.38 -6.75 -2.76
C PHE A 42 6.00 -7.32 -2.43
N ALA A 43 4.93 -6.59 -2.76
CA ALA A 43 3.57 -7.05 -2.50
C ALA A 43 3.24 -8.34 -3.25
N ARG A 44 3.84 -8.55 -4.42
CA ARG A 44 3.62 -9.73 -5.28
C ARG A 44 4.64 -10.84 -5.06
N SER A 45 5.69 -10.58 -4.30
CA SER A 45 6.84 -11.49 -4.17
C SER A 45 6.83 -12.30 -2.89
N THR A 46 5.85 -12.08 -2.03
CA THR A 46 5.73 -12.76 -0.73
C THR A 46 4.71 -13.88 -0.76
N SER A 47 4.73 -14.70 0.28
CA SER A 47 3.72 -15.75 0.48
C SER A 47 3.19 -15.64 1.93
N PRO A 48 1.91 -15.25 2.12
CA PRO A 48 0.96 -14.86 1.08
C PRO A 48 1.29 -13.53 0.42
N GLN A 49 0.80 -13.35 -0.81
CA GLN A 49 0.94 -12.06 -1.50
C GLN A 49 0.11 -10.98 -0.78
N LEU A 50 0.64 -9.78 -0.74
CA LEU A 50 0.05 -8.68 0.05
C LEU A 50 -1.11 -8.00 -0.66
N THR A 51 -2.22 -7.88 0.05
CA THR A 51 -3.27 -6.91 -0.27
C THR A 51 -2.69 -5.52 -0.01
N SER A 52 -2.64 -4.70 -1.03
CA SER A 52 -1.94 -3.41 -0.98
C SER A 52 -2.73 -2.33 -1.70
N ILE A 53 -2.64 -1.11 -1.17
CA ILE A 53 -3.23 0.05 -1.82
C ILE A 53 -2.25 0.57 -2.88
N ASP A 54 -2.68 0.54 -4.13
CA ASP A 54 -1.95 1.11 -5.24
C ASP A 54 -2.19 2.62 -5.23
N ILE A 55 -1.15 3.37 -4.92
CA ILE A 55 -1.22 4.84 -4.87
C ILE A 55 -1.05 5.48 -6.25
N ASN A 56 -0.92 4.66 -7.30
CA ASN A 56 -0.70 5.14 -8.66
C ASN A 56 0.57 6.01 -8.74
N SER A 57 1.68 5.47 -8.27
CA SER A 57 2.93 6.20 -8.07
C SER A 57 3.47 6.83 -9.35
N LYS A 58 3.29 6.17 -10.49
CA LYS A 58 3.71 6.72 -11.79
C LYS A 58 2.97 8.01 -12.12
N GLN A 59 1.65 8.00 -12.01
CA GLN A 59 0.82 9.18 -12.27
C GLN A 59 1.09 10.28 -11.24
N LEU A 60 1.26 9.89 -9.98
CA LEU A 60 1.58 10.82 -8.91
C LEU A 60 2.92 11.53 -9.20
N GLY A 61 3.92 10.79 -9.66
CA GLY A 61 5.21 11.36 -10.05
C GLY A 61 5.11 12.29 -11.25
N ILE A 62 4.32 11.93 -12.26
CA ILE A 62 4.06 12.77 -13.43
C ILE A 62 3.42 14.09 -13.01
N GLU A 63 2.38 14.03 -12.18
CA GLU A 63 1.68 15.21 -11.70
C GLU A 63 2.59 16.10 -10.84
N ALA A 64 3.38 15.50 -9.96
CA ALA A 64 4.31 16.25 -9.12
C ALA A 64 5.37 16.99 -9.95
N ALA A 65 5.96 16.31 -10.94
CA ALA A 65 6.95 16.92 -11.84
C ALA A 65 6.34 18.04 -12.66
N SER A 66 5.14 17.82 -13.19
CA SER A 66 4.40 18.81 -13.97
C SER A 66 4.11 20.08 -13.18
N GLN A 67 3.65 19.91 -11.94
CA GLN A 67 3.38 21.04 -11.04
C GLN A 67 4.67 21.81 -10.69
N MET A 68 5.75 21.11 -10.44
CA MET A 68 7.03 21.74 -10.14
C MET A 68 7.55 22.58 -11.31
N ILE A 69 7.51 22.03 -12.53
CA ILE A 69 7.93 22.75 -13.73
C ILE A 69 7.07 24.00 -13.94
N ASN A 70 5.75 23.88 -13.78
CA ASN A 70 4.84 25.03 -13.92
C ASN A 70 5.15 26.13 -12.93
N HIS A 71 5.49 25.79 -11.68
CA HIS A 71 5.84 26.77 -10.66
C HIS A 71 7.21 27.42 -10.90
N ILE A 72 8.18 26.67 -11.45
CA ILE A 72 9.48 27.20 -11.83
C ILE A 72 9.33 28.23 -12.96
N GLU A 73 8.52 27.92 -13.96
CA GLU A 73 8.28 28.80 -15.12
C GLU A 73 7.38 29.99 -14.80
N ASN A 74 6.51 29.84 -13.81
CA ASN A 74 5.58 30.90 -13.37
C ASN A 74 5.49 30.93 -11.85
N PRO A 75 6.43 31.67 -11.19
CA PRO A 75 6.49 31.71 -9.71
C PRO A 75 5.25 32.28 -9.04
N ASN A 76 4.41 33.00 -9.76
CA ASN A 76 3.18 33.59 -9.23
C ASN A 76 1.97 32.67 -9.35
N LEU A 77 2.17 31.44 -9.86
CA LEU A 77 1.09 30.48 -10.01
C LEU A 77 0.54 30.08 -8.64
N VAL A 78 -0.79 30.10 -8.51
CA VAL A 78 -1.47 29.69 -7.27
C VAL A 78 -1.30 28.18 -7.08
N ALA A 79 -0.94 27.76 -5.87
CA ALA A 79 -0.85 26.35 -5.52
C ALA A 79 -2.23 25.69 -5.64
N THR A 80 -2.29 24.54 -6.30
CA THR A 80 -3.50 23.75 -6.46
C THR A 80 -3.32 22.38 -5.83
N LYS A 81 -4.46 21.79 -5.40
CA LYS A 81 -4.49 20.42 -4.92
C LYS A 81 -4.93 19.51 -6.06
N ILE A 82 -4.11 18.52 -6.37
CA ILE A 82 -4.42 17.50 -7.37
C ILE A 82 -4.57 16.16 -6.65
N ILE A 83 -5.70 15.50 -6.89
CA ILE A 83 -5.98 14.17 -6.33
C ILE A 83 -5.74 13.14 -7.42
N VAL A 84 -4.81 12.21 -7.14
CA VAL A 84 -4.56 11.06 -8.00
C VAL A 84 -5.33 9.87 -7.43
N PRO A 85 -6.18 9.21 -8.22
CA PRO A 85 -6.95 8.06 -7.72
C PRO A 85 -6.05 6.92 -7.25
N HIS A 86 -6.44 6.31 -6.15
CA HIS A 86 -5.82 5.09 -5.63
C HIS A 86 -6.77 3.91 -5.76
N GLN A 87 -6.24 2.71 -5.63
CA GLN A 87 -7.02 1.48 -5.78
C GLN A 87 -6.53 0.42 -4.80
N LEU A 88 -7.46 -0.27 -4.14
CA LEU A 88 -7.13 -1.44 -3.33
C LEU A 88 -6.93 -2.64 -4.24
N ILE A 89 -5.76 -3.26 -4.17
CA ILE A 89 -5.45 -4.49 -4.88
C ILE A 89 -5.55 -5.63 -3.89
N GLU A 90 -6.61 -6.41 -4.00
CA GLU A 90 -6.87 -7.53 -3.10
C GLU A 90 -6.01 -8.73 -3.50
N ARG A 91 -5.32 -9.31 -2.51
CA ARG A 91 -4.54 -10.54 -2.65
C ARG A 91 -4.82 -11.45 -1.45
N ASP A 92 -3.84 -12.24 -1.08
CA ASP A 92 -4.06 -13.34 -0.15
C ASP A 92 -3.79 -13.00 1.32
N SER A 93 -3.24 -11.82 1.62
CA SER A 93 -2.91 -11.43 2.99
C SER A 93 -4.09 -10.97 3.83
N CYS A 94 -5.26 -10.85 3.23
CA CYS A 94 -6.52 -10.55 3.91
C CYS A 94 -7.55 -11.63 3.64
N CYS A 95 -8.41 -11.87 4.63
CA CYS A 95 -9.57 -12.75 4.45
C CYS A 95 -10.86 -12.01 4.80
N LYS A 96 -11.97 -12.51 4.25
CA LYS A 96 -13.30 -12.01 4.59
C LYS A 96 -13.64 -12.39 6.02
N ILE A 97 -14.29 -11.49 6.72
CA ILE A 97 -14.96 -11.81 7.96
C ILE A 97 -16.27 -12.49 7.60
N ASN A 98 -16.38 -13.76 7.93
CA ASN A 98 -17.63 -14.50 7.86
C ASN A 98 -18.34 -14.28 9.20
N GLY A 99 -19.20 -13.31 9.19
CA GLY A 99 -19.91 -12.97 10.41
C GLY A 99 -21.35 -13.26 10.39
#